data_f7d8534156d5282df6ab7c8c4d08cacd
#
_entry.id   f7d8534156d5282df6ab7c8c4d08cacd
#
_cell.length_a   1.000
_cell.length_b   1.000
_cell.length_c   1.000
_cell.angle_alpha   90.00
_cell.angle_beta   90.00
_cell.angle_gamma   90.00
#
_symmetry.space_group_name_H-M   'P 1'
#
loop_
_entity.id
_entity.type
_entity.pdbx_description
1 polymer ?
#
loop_
_entity_poly.entity_id
_entity_poly.type
_entity_poly.pdbx_seq_one_letter_code
_entity_poly.pdbx_strand_id
1 'polypeptide(L)'
;NVVTLIKEIAAGEEVSGKDVPSGIRSFSKLQLGHKIAIEEIGEGERVIKYGETIGYSSRSIKPGEHVHVHNMVGGRGRGDLE
;
A
#
# COMPACT_ATOMS: atom_id res chain seq x y z
N ASN A 1 -3.89 -4.52 -4.04
CA ASN A 1 -3.95 -4.43 -2.58
C ASN A 1 -3.45 -3.08 -2.04
N VAL A 2 -3.03 -2.19 -2.92
CA VAL A 2 -2.76 -0.80 -2.55
C VAL A 2 -3.40 0.13 -3.54
N VAL A 3 -3.64 1.37 -3.11
CA VAL A 3 -4.11 2.45 -3.98
C VAL A 3 -3.22 3.66 -3.77
N THR A 4 -3.13 4.50 -4.79
CA THR A 4 -2.42 5.77 -4.71
C THR A 4 -3.39 6.84 -4.27
N LEU A 5 -3.03 7.62 -3.25
CA LEU A 5 -3.88 8.68 -2.76
C LEU A 5 -3.94 9.83 -3.78
N ILE A 6 -5.15 10.30 -4.04
CA ILE A 6 -5.36 11.42 -4.96
C ILE A 6 -5.57 12.74 -4.21
N LYS A 7 -5.56 12.67 -2.88
CA LYS A 7 -5.63 13.85 -2.02
C LYS A 7 -4.98 13.51 -0.69
N GLU A 8 -4.68 14.54 0.09
CA GLU A 8 -4.14 14.35 1.43
C GLU A 8 -5.17 13.65 2.30
N ILE A 9 -4.72 12.76 3.20
CA ILE A 9 -5.58 12.07 4.13
C ILE A 9 -5.01 12.24 5.54
N ALA A 10 -5.89 12.45 6.51
CA ALA A 10 -5.51 12.59 7.90
C ALA A 10 -5.42 11.22 8.57
N ALA A 11 -4.65 11.15 9.66
CA ALA A 11 -4.61 9.94 10.48
C ALA A 11 -6.02 9.66 10.99
N GLY A 12 -6.45 8.40 10.86
CA GLY A 12 -7.78 7.98 11.27
C GLY A 12 -8.88 8.28 10.27
N GLU A 13 -8.56 8.99 9.20
CA GLU A 13 -9.55 9.27 8.16
C GLU A 13 -9.80 8.03 7.32
N GLU A 14 -11.05 7.81 6.94
CA GLU A 14 -11.40 6.65 6.13
C GLU A 14 -10.86 6.80 4.72
N VAL A 15 -10.24 5.75 4.21
CA VAL A 15 -9.76 5.71 2.83
C VAL A 15 -10.96 5.47 1.93
N SER A 16 -11.18 6.36 0.98
CA SER A 16 -12.30 6.22 0.05
C SER A 16 -11.78 6.18 -1.38
N GLY A 17 -12.54 5.55 -2.24
CA GLY A 17 -12.20 5.46 -3.65
C GLY A 17 -12.92 4.29 -4.29
N LYS A 18 -12.82 4.25 -5.62
CA LYS A 18 -13.37 3.14 -6.38
C LYS A 18 -12.62 1.87 -6.00
N ASP A 19 -13.35 0.82 -5.73
CA ASP A 19 -12.79 -0.49 -5.39
C ASP A 19 -12.09 -0.55 -4.03
N VAL A 20 -12.25 0.49 -3.19
CA VAL A 20 -11.71 0.48 -1.85
C VAL A 20 -12.78 -0.02 -0.88
N PRO A 21 -12.51 -1.09 -0.12
CA PRO A 21 -13.49 -1.57 0.86
C PRO A 21 -13.77 -0.50 1.91
N SER A 22 -14.99 -0.48 2.41
CA SER A 22 -15.35 0.47 3.47
C SER A 22 -14.69 0.08 4.78
N GLY A 23 -14.47 1.06 5.64
CA GLY A 23 -13.96 0.80 6.98
C GLY A 23 -12.45 0.82 7.11
N ILE A 24 -11.72 1.06 6.04
CA ILE A 24 -10.27 1.14 6.10
C ILE A 24 -9.89 2.56 6.47
N ARG A 25 -9.11 2.73 7.53
CA ARG A 25 -8.69 4.05 8.00
C ARG A 25 -7.17 4.16 7.94
N SER A 26 -6.70 5.34 7.55
CA SER A 26 -5.27 5.59 7.46
C SER A 26 -4.65 5.58 8.85
N PHE A 27 -3.48 4.94 8.98
CA PHE A 27 -2.74 4.93 10.24
C PHE A 27 -2.11 6.28 10.53
N SER A 28 -1.79 7.04 9.49
CA SER A 28 -1.07 8.29 9.66
C SER A 28 -1.52 9.29 8.62
N LYS A 29 -1.14 10.57 8.82
CA LYS A 29 -1.36 11.60 7.84
C LYS A 29 -0.46 11.35 6.64
N LEU A 30 -1.04 11.30 5.45
CA LEU A 30 -0.31 11.05 4.21
C LEU A 30 -0.72 12.07 3.17
N GLN A 31 0.23 12.45 2.33
CA GLN A 31 -0.02 13.40 1.27
C GLN A 31 -0.42 12.69 -0.01
N LEU A 32 -0.96 13.43 -0.97
CA LEU A 32 -1.33 12.84 -2.25
C LEU A 32 -0.10 12.21 -2.91
N GLY A 33 -0.33 11.18 -3.69
CA GLY A 33 0.75 10.47 -4.38
C GLY A 33 1.31 9.30 -3.59
N HIS A 34 1.09 9.25 -2.29
CA HIS A 34 1.53 8.10 -1.50
C HIS A 34 0.60 6.92 -1.69
N LYS A 35 1.11 5.72 -1.43
CA LYS A 35 0.34 4.48 -1.54
C LYS A 35 -0.12 4.05 -0.16
N ILE A 36 -1.32 3.50 -0.11
CA ILE A 36 -1.88 2.99 1.13
C ILE A 36 -2.46 1.61 0.87
N ALA A 37 -2.27 0.69 1.81
CA ALA A 37 -2.78 -0.66 1.69
C ALA A 37 -4.28 -0.68 1.92
N ILE A 38 -4.99 -1.44 1.10
CA ILE A 38 -6.44 -1.62 1.27
C ILE A 38 -6.79 -3.07 1.61
N GLU A 39 -5.77 -3.92 1.73
CA GLU A 39 -5.90 -5.30 2.17
C GLU A 39 -4.68 -5.62 3.00
N GLU A 40 -4.78 -6.66 3.79
CA GLU A 40 -3.61 -7.19 4.49
C GLU A 40 -2.65 -7.81 3.48
N ILE A 41 -1.35 -7.48 3.59
CA ILE A 41 -0.31 -8.03 2.73
C ILE A 41 0.69 -8.75 3.63
N GLY A 42 0.85 -10.04 3.44
CA GLY A 42 1.80 -10.82 4.22
C GLY A 42 3.23 -10.55 3.78
N GLU A 43 4.17 -10.82 4.67
CA GLU A 43 5.58 -10.65 4.36
C GLU A 43 5.95 -11.50 3.13
N GLY A 44 6.64 -10.89 2.17
CA GLY A 44 7.06 -11.57 0.95
C GLY A 44 5.99 -11.63 -0.13
N GLU A 45 4.78 -11.15 0.15
CA GLU A 45 3.70 -11.18 -0.83
C GLU A 45 3.82 -10.00 -1.79
N ARG A 46 3.16 -10.13 -2.93
CA ARG A 46 3.20 -9.11 -3.95
C ARG A 46 2.41 -7.89 -3.54
N VAL A 47 2.98 -6.72 -3.79
CA VAL A 47 2.26 -5.45 -3.68
C VAL A 47 1.70 -5.15 -5.07
N ILE A 48 0.38 -5.03 -5.16
CA ILE A 48 -0.32 -4.94 -6.44
C ILE A 48 -1.06 -3.62 -6.51
N LYS A 49 -0.78 -2.85 -7.56
CA LYS A 49 -1.44 -1.58 -7.83
C LYS A 49 -2.03 -1.64 -9.23
N TYR A 50 -3.33 -1.42 -9.32
CA TYR A 50 -4.06 -1.42 -10.60
C TYR A 50 -3.78 -2.69 -11.41
N GLY A 51 -3.78 -3.83 -10.72
CA GLY A 51 -3.60 -5.12 -11.38
C GLY A 51 -2.18 -5.50 -11.69
N GLU A 52 -1.20 -4.66 -11.35
CA GLU A 52 0.20 -4.94 -11.65
C GLU A 52 1.02 -5.05 -10.39
N THR A 53 1.92 -6.03 -10.36
CA THR A 53 2.86 -6.18 -9.26
C THR A 53 3.90 -5.05 -9.35
N ILE A 54 3.97 -4.23 -8.29
CA ILE A 54 4.93 -3.12 -8.24
C ILE A 54 6.07 -3.39 -7.27
N GLY A 55 5.98 -4.48 -6.51
CA GLY A 55 7.02 -4.83 -5.56
C GLY A 55 6.56 -5.97 -4.68
N TYR A 56 7.33 -6.23 -3.63
CA TYR A 56 7.04 -7.29 -2.66
C TYR A 56 7.16 -6.70 -1.27
N SER A 57 6.30 -7.13 -0.37
CA SER A 57 6.35 -6.61 1.00
C SER A 57 7.58 -7.17 1.71
N SER A 58 8.28 -6.29 2.43
CA SER A 58 9.43 -6.72 3.23
C SER A 58 9.00 -7.11 4.65
N ARG A 59 7.74 -6.87 4.98
CA ARG A 59 7.16 -7.29 6.25
C ARG A 59 5.64 -7.25 6.11
N SER A 60 4.94 -7.74 7.11
CA SER A 60 3.48 -7.75 7.11
C SER A 60 2.95 -6.31 7.09
N ILE A 61 1.95 -6.05 6.25
CA ILE A 61 1.34 -4.73 6.09
C ILE A 61 -0.15 -4.87 6.33
N LYS A 62 -0.72 -3.95 7.10
CA LYS A 62 -2.15 -3.98 7.43
C LYS A 62 -2.92 -2.96 6.60
N PRO A 63 -4.23 -3.20 6.37
CA PRO A 63 -5.05 -2.21 5.67
C PRO A 63 -4.99 -0.86 6.39
N GLY A 64 -4.79 0.21 5.62
CA GLY A 64 -4.64 1.55 6.16
C GLY A 64 -3.21 1.97 6.40
N GLU A 65 -2.27 1.05 6.23
CA GLU A 65 -0.87 1.33 6.46
C GLU A 65 -0.23 1.94 5.21
N HIS A 66 0.69 2.88 5.42
CA HIS A 66 1.46 3.50 4.33
C HIS A 66 2.39 2.47 3.72
N VAL A 67 2.42 2.40 2.39
CA VAL A 67 3.28 1.46 1.66
C VAL A 67 4.34 2.27 0.92
N HIS A 68 5.59 2.04 1.28
CA HIS A 68 6.71 2.76 0.66
C HIS A 68 7.98 1.93 0.89
N VAL A 69 9.14 2.52 0.66
CA VAL A 69 10.41 1.79 0.71
C VAL A 69 10.69 1.15 2.07
N HIS A 70 10.04 1.62 3.13
CA HIS A 70 10.26 1.05 4.47
C HIS A 70 9.63 -0.34 4.63
N ASN A 71 8.65 -0.68 3.79
CA ASN A 71 7.98 -1.98 3.89
C ASN A 71 7.73 -2.65 2.54
N MET A 72 8.35 -2.13 1.49
CA MET A 72 8.21 -2.70 0.16
C MET A 72 9.54 -2.64 -0.57
N VAL A 73 9.91 -3.72 -1.25
CA VAL A 73 11.04 -3.74 -2.16
C VAL A 73 10.50 -3.80 -3.59
N GLY A 74 11.16 -3.14 -4.51
CA GLY A 74 10.72 -3.12 -5.89
C GLY A 74 10.81 -4.50 -6.52
N GLY A 75 9.84 -4.81 -7.39
CA GLY A 75 9.81 -6.11 -8.04
C GLY A 75 11.06 -6.36 -8.88
N ARG A 76 11.57 -5.32 -9.50
CA ARG A 76 12.80 -5.43 -10.28
C ARG A 76 13.99 -5.80 -9.41
N GLY A 77 14.12 -5.13 -8.26
CA GLY A 77 15.20 -5.45 -7.34
C GLY A 77 15.11 -6.88 -6.85
N ARG A 78 13.88 -7.34 -6.59
CA ARG A 78 13.66 -8.70 -6.17
C ARG A 78 14.10 -9.70 -7.25
N GLY A 79 13.75 -9.40 -8.50
CA GLY A 79 14.14 -10.27 -9.60
C GLY A 79 15.64 -10.31 -9.79
N ASP A 80 16.30 -9.20 -9.52
CA ASP A 80 17.75 -9.13 -9.68
C ASP A 80 18.49 -9.98 -8.68
N LEU A 81 17.85 -10.31 -7.57
CA LEU A 81 18.49 -11.15 -6.54
C LEU A 81 18.52 -12.62 -6.95
N GLU A 82 17.78 -12.97 -7.93
CA GLU A 82 17.73 -14.32 -8.45
C GLU A 82 18.79 -14.53 -9.54
#